data_b7933ee664c04c2aee4a5338d39ee9aa
#
_entry.id   b7933ee664c04c2aee4a5338d39ee9aa
#
_cell.length_a   1.000
_cell.length_b   1.000
_cell.length_c   1.000
_cell.angle_alpha   90.00
_cell.angle_beta   90.00
_cell.angle_gamma   90.00
#
_symmetry.space_group_name_H-M   'P 1'
#
loop_
_entity.id
_entity.type
_entity.pdbx_description
1 polymer ?
#
loop_
_entity_poly.entity_id
_entity_poly.type
_entity_poly.pdbx_seq_one_letter_code
_entity_poly.pdbx_strand_id
1 'polypeptide(L)'
;MLKTTFNYNEFYNLMISILNSSLNLSTMKLNESDQFNNHSYPKFRKIIWPDSNFLDGEDLNTLYRSGDGNLKVIKSSMKFVSIVVIIPEEISDDVLLIGPFLETQLNENFIESVMKENHIEENLRDTIFTYYKSLPVINSVTVISTLNSILSAFIKDYNNTH
;
A
#
# COMPACT_ATOMS: atom_id res chain seq x y z
N MET A 1 26.46 -10.07 -14.17
CA MET A 1 26.15 -9.92 -12.77
C MET A 1 25.31 -8.69 -12.51
N LEU A 2 24.07 -8.93 -12.32
CA LEU A 2 23.10 -7.91 -11.99
C LEU A 2 23.53 -7.09 -10.79
N LYS A 3 24.06 -7.76 -9.80
CA LYS A 3 24.33 -7.18 -8.48
C LYS A 3 25.39 -6.10 -8.46
N THR A 4 26.32 -6.11 -9.42
CA THR A 4 27.44 -5.17 -9.41
C THR A 4 27.03 -3.76 -9.80
N THR A 5 25.90 -3.61 -10.49
CA THR A 5 25.45 -2.30 -10.98
C THR A 5 24.12 -1.86 -10.38
N PHE A 6 23.46 -2.73 -9.61
CA PHE A 6 22.16 -2.40 -9.05
C PHE A 6 22.30 -1.57 -7.77
N ASN A 7 21.66 -0.40 -7.77
CA ASN A 7 21.60 0.47 -6.59
C ASN A 7 20.17 0.52 -6.09
N TYR A 8 19.91 -0.17 -4.97
CA TYR A 8 18.58 -0.27 -4.42
C TYR A 8 18.01 1.09 -4.01
N ASN A 9 18.85 1.97 -3.43
CA ASN A 9 18.36 3.29 -2.99
C ASN A 9 17.92 4.15 -4.17
N GLU A 10 18.65 4.11 -5.27
CA GLU A 10 18.24 4.81 -6.49
C GLU A 10 16.94 4.26 -7.03
N PHE A 11 16.83 2.93 -7.09
CA PHE A 11 15.61 2.26 -7.51
C PHE A 11 14.43 2.67 -6.64
N TYR A 12 14.59 2.61 -5.31
CA TYR A 12 13.53 2.91 -4.37
C TYR A 12 13.06 4.36 -4.53
N ASN A 13 14.00 5.30 -4.60
CA ASN A 13 13.65 6.72 -4.76
C ASN A 13 12.97 7.01 -6.09
N LEU A 14 13.41 6.36 -7.16
CA LEU A 14 12.78 6.52 -8.46
C LEU A 14 11.38 5.94 -8.48
N MET A 15 11.20 4.78 -7.87
CA MET A 15 9.88 4.15 -7.78
C MET A 15 8.90 5.05 -7.02
N ILE A 16 9.32 5.60 -5.88
CA ILE A 16 8.49 6.53 -5.11
C ILE A 16 8.11 7.74 -5.97
N SER A 17 9.08 8.30 -6.67
CA SER A 17 8.86 9.47 -7.51
C SER A 17 7.86 9.18 -8.63
N ILE A 18 8.01 8.06 -9.31
CA ILE A 18 7.11 7.68 -10.41
C ILE A 18 5.70 7.43 -9.89
N LEU A 19 5.56 6.66 -8.81
CA LEU A 19 4.23 6.36 -8.26
C LEU A 19 3.53 7.61 -7.77
N ASN A 20 4.25 8.50 -7.11
CA ASN A 20 3.67 9.73 -6.61
C ASN A 20 3.26 10.67 -7.75
N SER A 21 4.16 10.92 -8.69
CA SER A 21 3.90 11.90 -9.75
C SER A 21 2.93 11.38 -10.81
N SER A 22 2.94 10.09 -11.11
CA SER A 22 2.11 9.52 -12.16
C SER A 22 0.74 9.06 -11.67
N LEU A 23 0.67 8.52 -10.45
CA LEU A 23 -0.54 7.89 -9.93
C LEU A 23 -1.02 8.49 -8.60
N ASN A 24 -0.31 9.46 -8.07
CA ASN A 24 -0.60 10.05 -6.76
C ASN A 24 -0.66 8.99 -5.65
N LEU A 25 0.23 8.01 -5.72
CA LEU A 25 0.31 6.94 -4.75
C LEU A 25 1.47 7.13 -3.80
N SER A 26 1.21 6.89 -2.52
CA SER A 26 2.23 6.90 -1.48
C SER A 26 2.86 5.54 -1.33
N THR A 27 4.10 5.52 -0.88
CA THR A 27 4.83 4.29 -0.58
C THR A 27 5.40 4.39 0.83
N MET A 28 5.29 3.32 1.61
CA MET A 28 5.93 3.26 2.92
C MET A 28 6.57 1.90 3.14
N LYS A 29 7.60 1.87 4.00
CA LYS A 29 8.25 0.63 4.40
C LYS A 29 7.56 0.09 5.63
N LEU A 30 6.99 -1.10 5.53
CA LEU A 30 6.28 -1.72 6.65
C LEU A 30 7.22 -2.16 7.77
N ASN A 31 8.46 -2.48 7.43
CA ASN A 31 9.44 -2.94 8.39
C ASN A 31 10.21 -1.78 9.07
N GLU A 32 9.87 -0.54 8.79
CA GLU A 32 10.43 0.63 9.47
C GLU A 32 9.34 1.33 10.26
N SER A 33 9.31 1.11 11.58
CA SER A 33 8.22 1.59 12.43
C SER A 33 8.06 3.11 12.42
N ASP A 34 9.15 3.87 12.37
CA ASP A 34 9.05 5.33 12.36
C ASP A 34 8.39 5.83 11.08
N GLN A 35 8.79 5.28 9.94
CA GLN A 35 8.20 5.63 8.66
C GLN A 35 6.73 5.22 8.61
N PHE A 36 6.44 4.00 9.07
CA PHE A 36 5.09 3.47 9.12
C PHE A 36 4.18 4.34 9.99
N ASN A 37 4.60 4.64 11.21
CA ASN A 37 3.77 5.36 12.17
C ASN A 37 3.52 6.82 11.76
N ASN A 38 4.38 7.39 10.95
CA ASN A 38 4.22 8.77 10.48
C ASN A 38 3.44 8.90 9.18
N HIS A 39 3.08 7.79 8.57
CA HIS A 39 2.30 7.81 7.34
C HIS A 39 0.83 8.16 7.65
N SER A 40 0.16 8.82 6.70
CA SER A 40 -1.22 9.26 6.88
C SER A 40 -2.20 8.12 7.13
N TYR A 41 -1.99 6.97 6.51
CA TYR A 41 -2.92 5.85 6.61
C TYR A 41 -2.95 5.23 8.02
N PRO A 42 -1.83 4.86 8.63
CA PRO A 42 -1.87 4.41 10.03
C PRO A 42 -2.44 5.47 10.98
N LYS A 43 -2.11 6.75 10.75
CA LYS A 43 -2.67 7.82 11.57
C LYS A 43 -4.19 7.90 11.46
N PHE A 44 -4.71 7.78 10.24
CA PHE A 44 -6.15 7.77 10.01
C PHE A 44 -6.81 6.58 10.73
N ARG A 45 -6.24 5.39 10.60
CA ARG A 45 -6.81 4.21 11.26
C ARG A 45 -6.86 4.35 12.77
N LYS A 46 -5.90 5.02 13.38
CA LYS A 46 -5.89 5.25 14.82
C LYS A 46 -6.97 6.23 15.26
N ILE A 47 -7.41 7.13 14.39
CA ILE A 47 -8.54 8.00 14.69
C ILE A 47 -9.82 7.18 14.78
N ILE A 48 -10.00 6.22 13.88
CA ILE A 48 -11.20 5.38 13.83
C ILE A 48 -11.16 4.30 14.92
N TRP A 49 -10.02 3.66 15.09
CA TRP A 49 -9.83 2.58 16.06
C TRP A 49 -8.54 2.81 16.85
N PRO A 50 -8.62 3.61 17.92
CA PRO A 50 -7.41 3.99 18.68
C PRO A 50 -6.63 2.81 19.24
N ASP A 51 -7.32 1.72 19.59
CA ASP A 51 -6.71 0.57 20.22
C ASP A 51 -6.25 -0.51 19.25
N SER A 52 -6.49 -0.33 17.95
CA SER A 52 -6.10 -1.33 16.96
C SER A 52 -4.74 -1.00 16.36
N ASN A 53 -4.04 -2.04 15.95
CA ASN A 53 -2.80 -1.90 15.19
C ASN A 53 -3.07 -2.24 13.73
N PHE A 54 -2.61 -1.36 12.84
CA PHE A 54 -2.65 -1.64 11.42
C PHE A 54 -1.59 -2.69 11.12
N LEU A 55 -1.99 -3.75 10.43
CA LEU A 55 -1.11 -4.89 10.17
C LEU A 55 -0.44 -5.36 11.45
N ASP A 56 -1.24 -5.83 12.40
CA ASP A 56 -0.69 -6.43 13.60
C ASP A 56 0.16 -7.65 13.23
N GLY A 57 0.80 -8.26 14.23
CA GLY A 57 1.78 -9.31 13.95
C GLY A 57 1.25 -10.43 13.06
N GLU A 58 -0.03 -10.74 13.15
CA GLU A 58 -0.63 -11.79 12.34
C GLU A 58 -0.63 -11.44 10.87
N ASP A 59 -1.04 -10.21 10.53
CA ASP A 59 -1.09 -9.77 9.14
C ASP A 59 0.28 -9.73 8.50
N LEU A 60 1.28 -9.21 9.21
CA LEU A 60 2.65 -9.19 8.71
C LEU A 60 3.20 -10.60 8.50
N ASN A 61 2.95 -11.49 9.46
CA ASN A 61 3.39 -12.87 9.34
C ASN A 61 2.76 -13.56 8.14
N THR A 62 1.48 -13.30 7.89
CA THR A 62 0.77 -13.84 6.74
C THR A 62 1.41 -13.37 5.45
N LEU A 63 1.74 -12.08 5.36
CA LEU A 63 2.40 -11.53 4.17
C LEU A 63 3.75 -12.19 3.91
N TYR A 64 4.57 -12.36 4.95
CA TYR A 64 5.87 -12.99 4.80
C TYR A 64 5.79 -14.46 4.43
N ARG A 65 4.78 -15.16 4.92
CA ARG A 65 4.66 -16.60 4.74
C ARG A 65 3.92 -17.04 3.50
N SER A 66 3.17 -16.15 2.87
CA SER A 66 2.28 -16.58 1.78
C SER A 66 3.00 -17.11 0.55
N GLY A 67 4.21 -16.65 0.29
CA GLY A 67 5.07 -17.26 -0.73
C GLY A 67 4.61 -17.20 -2.18
N ASP A 68 3.49 -16.57 -2.45
CA ASP A 68 2.84 -16.58 -3.75
C ASP A 68 3.22 -15.38 -4.60
N GLY A 69 4.50 -15.15 -4.75
CA GLY A 69 4.99 -14.03 -5.53
C GLY A 69 5.31 -12.83 -4.66
N ASN A 70 5.79 -11.77 -5.29
CA ASN A 70 6.33 -10.62 -4.60
C ASN A 70 5.37 -9.44 -4.54
N LEU A 71 4.23 -9.51 -5.23
CA LEU A 71 3.19 -8.49 -5.20
C LEU A 71 1.91 -9.09 -4.64
N LYS A 72 1.31 -8.39 -3.69
CA LYS A 72 0.07 -8.85 -3.09
C LYS A 72 -0.92 -7.71 -2.99
N VAL A 73 -2.17 -7.96 -3.38
CA VAL A 73 -3.25 -7.00 -3.26
C VAL A 73 -3.94 -7.21 -1.93
N ILE A 74 -4.06 -6.14 -1.15
CA ILE A 74 -4.77 -6.17 0.12
C ILE A 74 -6.00 -5.28 0.00
N LYS A 75 -7.17 -5.85 0.34
CA LYS A 75 -8.42 -5.10 0.38
C LYS A 75 -8.94 -5.10 1.80
N SER A 76 -9.23 -3.92 2.32
CA SER A 76 -9.73 -3.81 3.69
C SER A 76 -11.25 -3.73 3.72
N SER A 77 -11.82 -3.95 4.92
CA SER A 77 -13.26 -3.80 5.14
C SER A 77 -13.74 -2.36 4.91
N MET A 78 -12.83 -1.40 4.95
CA MET A 78 -13.13 0.00 4.63
C MET A 78 -13.00 0.30 3.14
N LYS A 79 -12.83 -0.73 2.32
CA LYS A 79 -12.75 -0.62 0.84
C LYS A 79 -11.51 0.11 0.34
N PHE A 80 -10.48 0.20 1.16
CA PHE A 80 -9.16 0.62 0.70
C PHE A 80 -8.48 -0.54 0.00
N VAL A 81 -7.72 -0.22 -1.03
CA VAL A 81 -6.86 -1.19 -1.71
C VAL A 81 -5.43 -0.73 -1.54
N SER A 82 -4.56 -1.67 -1.24
CA SER A 82 -3.12 -1.42 -1.16
C SER A 82 -2.38 -2.57 -1.83
N ILE A 83 -1.19 -2.29 -2.32
CA ILE A 83 -0.33 -3.31 -2.90
C ILE A 83 0.88 -3.47 -2.00
N VAL A 84 1.16 -4.70 -1.59
CA VAL A 84 2.37 -5.01 -0.83
C VAL A 84 3.41 -5.54 -1.80
N VAL A 85 4.61 -4.96 -1.75
CA VAL A 85 5.75 -5.39 -2.56
C VAL A 85 6.79 -5.95 -1.62
N ILE A 86 7.11 -7.24 -1.80
CA ILE A 86 8.15 -7.90 -1.02
C ILE A 86 9.41 -7.91 -1.88
N ILE A 87 10.43 -7.16 -1.43
CA ILE A 87 11.69 -7.09 -2.16
C ILE A 87 12.46 -8.38 -1.91
N PRO A 88 13.09 -8.96 -2.94
CA PRO A 88 13.90 -10.16 -2.74
C PRO A 88 14.97 -9.97 -1.66
N GLU A 89 15.13 -10.97 -0.81
CA GLU A 89 16.03 -10.90 0.35
C GLU A 89 17.47 -10.55 -0.03
N GLU A 90 17.94 -11.06 -1.16
CA GLU A 90 19.29 -10.78 -1.62
C GLU A 90 19.52 -9.32 -1.99
N ILE A 91 18.45 -8.53 -2.09
CA ILE A 91 18.52 -7.11 -2.41
C ILE A 91 18.28 -6.25 -1.18
N SER A 92 17.22 -6.54 -0.43
CA SER A 92 16.84 -5.75 0.72
C SER A 92 15.81 -6.50 1.56
N ASP A 93 15.76 -6.19 2.86
CA ASP A 93 14.73 -6.71 3.75
C ASP A 93 13.42 -5.93 3.67
N ASP A 94 13.35 -4.94 2.80
CA ASP A 94 12.19 -4.05 2.74
C ASP A 94 10.93 -4.77 2.29
N VAL A 95 9.83 -4.44 2.95
CA VAL A 95 8.48 -4.77 2.52
C VAL A 95 7.75 -3.45 2.37
N LEU A 96 7.28 -3.18 1.16
CA LEU A 96 6.70 -1.88 0.83
C LEU A 96 5.18 -1.98 0.75
N LEU A 97 4.51 -0.95 1.24
CA LEU A 97 3.07 -0.80 1.07
C LEU A 97 2.82 0.39 0.15
N ILE A 98 2.15 0.12 -0.96
CA ILE A 98 1.79 1.14 -1.95
C ILE A 98 0.31 1.46 -1.80
N GLY A 99 -0.01 2.70 -1.54
CA GLY A 99 -1.39 3.13 -1.35
C GLY A 99 -1.59 3.79 0.00
N PRO A 100 -2.81 3.80 0.53
CA PRO A 100 -4.02 3.17 -0.03
C PRO A 100 -4.62 3.95 -1.20
N PHE A 101 -5.48 3.29 -1.93
CA PHE A 101 -6.25 3.91 -3.01
C PHE A 101 -7.64 3.27 -3.07
N LEU A 102 -8.51 3.85 -3.89
CA LEU A 102 -9.86 3.33 -4.09
C LEU A 102 -10.00 2.83 -5.53
N GLU A 103 -10.80 1.79 -5.71
CA GLU A 103 -11.12 1.29 -7.05
C GLU A 103 -12.49 1.77 -7.52
N THR A 104 -13.28 2.36 -6.64
CA THR A 104 -14.64 2.81 -6.91
C THR A 104 -14.75 4.30 -6.66
N GLN A 105 -15.47 4.99 -7.50
CA GLN A 105 -15.71 6.42 -7.34
C GLN A 105 -16.40 6.69 -6.00
N LEU A 106 -15.89 7.68 -5.29
CA LEU A 106 -16.43 8.09 -4.01
C LEU A 106 -17.77 8.80 -4.17
N ASN A 107 -18.75 8.41 -3.34
CA ASN A 107 -20.04 9.09 -3.23
C ASN A 107 -20.61 8.86 -1.83
N GLU A 108 -21.75 9.48 -1.53
CA GLU A 108 -22.35 9.37 -0.20
C GLU A 108 -22.73 7.94 0.16
N ASN A 109 -23.24 7.17 -0.80
CA ASN A 109 -23.61 5.78 -0.58
C ASN A 109 -22.39 4.93 -0.22
N PHE A 110 -21.25 5.23 -0.82
CA PHE A 110 -20.01 4.54 -0.50
C PHE A 110 -19.61 4.77 0.95
N ILE A 111 -19.62 6.04 1.40
CA ILE A 111 -19.26 6.38 2.78
C ILE A 111 -20.26 5.78 3.76
N GLU A 112 -21.54 5.87 3.46
CA GLU A 112 -22.60 5.28 4.30
C GLU A 112 -22.38 3.78 4.49
N SER A 113 -22.08 3.08 3.42
CA SER A 113 -21.81 1.65 3.44
C SER A 113 -20.59 1.32 4.30
N VAL A 114 -19.51 2.07 4.13
CA VAL A 114 -18.28 1.87 4.90
C VAL A 114 -18.56 2.05 6.40
N MET A 115 -19.25 3.12 6.76
CA MET A 115 -19.53 3.43 8.16
C MET A 115 -20.42 2.36 8.78
N LYS A 116 -21.45 1.95 8.07
CA LYS A 116 -22.38 0.95 8.56
C LYS A 116 -21.72 -0.42 8.73
N GLU A 117 -20.99 -0.85 7.74
CA GLU A 117 -20.32 -2.17 7.77
C GLU A 117 -19.25 -2.25 8.85
N ASN A 118 -18.62 -1.13 9.17
CA ASN A 118 -17.54 -1.10 10.14
C ASN A 118 -17.97 -0.55 11.51
N HIS A 119 -19.25 -0.30 11.71
CA HIS A 119 -19.82 0.20 12.95
C HIS A 119 -19.14 1.49 13.43
N ILE A 120 -18.94 2.43 12.52
CA ILE A 120 -18.28 3.69 12.81
C ILE A 120 -19.29 4.73 13.24
N GLU A 121 -18.95 5.46 14.30
CA GLU A 121 -19.82 6.48 14.85
C GLU A 121 -20.02 7.65 13.87
N GLU A 122 -21.22 8.20 13.87
CA GLU A 122 -21.63 9.27 12.96
C GLU A 122 -20.76 10.53 13.09
N ASN A 123 -20.25 10.81 14.28
CA ASN A 123 -19.41 12.00 14.49
C ASN A 123 -18.06 11.92 13.75
N LEU A 124 -17.69 10.77 13.20
CA LEU A 124 -16.46 10.60 12.43
C LEU A 124 -16.68 10.71 10.93
N ARG A 125 -17.92 10.97 10.49
CA ARG A 125 -18.27 11.00 9.06
C ARG A 125 -17.41 11.98 8.27
N ASP A 126 -17.27 13.21 8.77
CA ASP A 126 -16.51 14.23 8.05
C ASP A 126 -15.03 13.88 7.97
N THR A 127 -14.48 13.31 9.02
CA THR A 127 -13.09 12.85 9.04
C THR A 127 -12.87 11.78 7.99
N ILE A 128 -13.78 10.82 7.93
CA ILE A 128 -13.71 9.71 6.97
C ILE A 128 -13.82 10.25 5.54
N PHE A 129 -14.82 11.08 5.30
CA PHE A 129 -15.04 11.63 3.96
C PHE A 129 -13.83 12.43 3.48
N THR A 130 -13.26 13.26 4.36
CA THR A 130 -12.10 14.06 4.03
C THR A 130 -10.91 13.21 3.66
N TYR A 131 -10.67 12.13 4.41
CA TYR A 131 -9.56 11.24 4.11
C TYR A 131 -9.76 10.53 2.78
N TYR A 132 -10.96 9.98 2.55
CA TYR A 132 -11.24 9.26 1.31
C TYR A 132 -11.10 10.16 0.09
N LYS A 133 -11.50 11.43 0.20
CA LYS A 133 -11.36 12.39 -0.90
C LYS A 133 -9.90 12.65 -1.27
N SER A 134 -9.00 12.45 -0.32
CA SER A 134 -7.57 12.64 -0.57
C SER A 134 -6.94 11.49 -1.34
N LEU A 135 -7.64 10.36 -1.48
CA LEU A 135 -7.10 9.17 -2.08
C LEU A 135 -7.37 9.12 -3.59
N PRO A 136 -6.43 8.62 -4.37
CA PRO A 136 -6.69 8.44 -5.80
C PRO A 136 -7.65 7.28 -6.04
N VAL A 137 -8.41 7.37 -7.13
CA VAL A 137 -9.28 6.29 -7.61
C VAL A 137 -8.58 5.67 -8.81
N ILE A 138 -8.10 4.46 -8.64
CA ILE A 138 -7.27 3.79 -9.65
C ILE A 138 -7.62 2.31 -9.67
N ASN A 139 -7.56 1.70 -10.84
CA ASN A 139 -7.71 0.25 -10.97
C ASN A 139 -6.44 -0.44 -10.49
N SER A 140 -6.58 -1.47 -9.66
CA SER A 140 -5.43 -2.20 -9.14
C SER A 140 -4.58 -2.83 -10.24
N VAL A 141 -5.19 -3.23 -11.35
CA VAL A 141 -4.45 -3.77 -12.50
C VAL A 141 -3.47 -2.73 -13.04
N THR A 142 -3.89 -1.47 -13.11
CA THR A 142 -3.00 -0.38 -13.55
C THR A 142 -1.82 -0.22 -12.60
N VAL A 143 -2.08 -0.25 -11.30
CA VAL A 143 -1.01 -0.13 -10.30
C VAL A 143 -0.02 -1.29 -10.42
N ILE A 144 -0.53 -2.51 -10.49
CA ILE A 144 0.30 -3.71 -10.61
C ILE A 144 1.13 -3.67 -11.88
N SER A 145 0.53 -3.28 -13.00
CA SER A 145 1.24 -3.18 -14.28
C SER A 145 2.37 -2.16 -14.21
N THR A 146 2.12 -1.01 -13.59
CA THR A 146 3.14 0.01 -13.41
C THR A 146 4.28 -0.49 -12.52
N LEU A 147 3.94 -1.14 -11.41
CA LEU A 147 4.94 -1.70 -10.50
C LEU A 147 5.78 -2.76 -11.19
N ASN A 148 5.16 -3.67 -11.94
CA ASN A 148 5.89 -4.71 -12.66
C ASN A 148 6.84 -4.11 -13.69
N SER A 149 6.43 -3.05 -14.36
CA SER A 149 7.30 -2.37 -15.33
C SER A 149 8.51 -1.76 -14.65
N ILE A 150 8.32 -1.10 -13.52
CA ILE A 150 9.42 -0.49 -12.76
C ILE A 150 10.36 -1.58 -12.23
N LEU A 151 9.80 -2.61 -11.61
CA LEU A 151 10.59 -3.68 -11.01
C LEU A 151 11.37 -4.46 -12.06
N SER A 152 10.75 -4.75 -13.21
CA SER A 152 11.42 -5.46 -14.30
C SER A 152 12.55 -4.66 -14.91
N ALA A 153 12.42 -3.33 -14.93
CA ALA A 153 13.48 -2.47 -15.47
C ALA A 153 14.72 -2.46 -14.59
N PHE A 154 14.57 -2.64 -13.30
CA PHE A 154 15.66 -2.57 -12.34
C PHE A 154 16.11 -3.92 -11.81
N ILE A 155 15.19 -4.88 -11.72
CA ILE A 155 15.46 -6.21 -11.18
C ILE A 155 15.16 -7.22 -12.27
N LYS A 156 16.20 -7.65 -12.95
CA LYS A 156 16.11 -8.42 -14.18
C LYS A 156 15.22 -9.66 -14.08
N ASP A 157 15.27 -10.38 -12.97
CA ASP A 157 14.55 -11.62 -12.79
C ASP A 157 13.31 -11.51 -11.91
N TYR A 158 12.94 -10.29 -11.56
CA TYR A 158 11.87 -10.06 -10.58
C TYR A 158 10.52 -10.59 -11.07
N ASN A 159 10.17 -10.29 -12.29
CA ASN A 159 8.83 -10.58 -12.82
C ASN A 159 8.60 -12.06 -13.11
N ASN A 160 9.62 -12.89 -13.04
CA ASN A 160 9.48 -14.29 -13.38
C ASN A 160 8.71 -15.10 -12.36
N THR A 161 8.34 -14.50 -11.25
CA THR A 161 7.69 -15.19 -10.15
C THR A 161 6.18 -14.97 -10.10
N HIS A 162 5.62 -14.29 -11.07
CA HIS A 162 4.19 -13.96 -11.01
C HIS A 162 3.39 -14.56 -12.12
#